data_fa9800e56afc8f3142a7e379a36aa9b0
#
_entry.id   fa9800e56afc8f3142a7e379a36aa9b0
#
_cell.length_a   1.000
_cell.length_b   1.000
_cell.length_c   1.000
_cell.angle_alpha   90.00
_cell.angle_beta   90.00
_cell.angle_gamma   90.00
#
_symmetry.space_group_name_H-M   'P 1'
#
loop_
_entity.id
_entity.type
_entity.pdbx_description
1 polymer ?
#
loop_
_entity_poly.entity_id
_entity_poly.type
_entity_poly.pdbx_seq_one_letter_code
_entity_poly.pdbx_strand_id
1 'polypeptide(L)'
;MRVAAKQFEQGSFYHIYNHAAQGMDLFRDEADYSLCMSLISLYLKSSDFTVAAFCLMPNHYHFLIRQNTECPIYYIMNKIWFRYSRYFNKKYHGRGSVFAAKAQHKWVDKEAYLLFLIAYIHLNPVAAGLVSNPADWEWSNFPEWAGTRDSAPFEKALLQNTYYNIEEYSKTLQGIMADRQIQAYLLDG
;
A
#
# COMPACT_ATOMS: atom_id res chain seq x y z
N MET A 1 -12.94 -7.75 29.11
CA MET A 1 -11.69 -8.38 28.68
C MET A 1 -11.18 -7.65 27.44
N ARG A 2 -10.01 -6.98 27.52
CA ARG A 2 -9.37 -6.43 26.33
C ARG A 2 -8.91 -7.63 25.50
N VAL A 3 -9.45 -7.79 24.29
CA VAL A 3 -8.91 -8.72 23.31
C VAL A 3 -7.46 -8.26 23.08
N ALA A 4 -6.50 -9.11 23.45
CA ALA A 4 -5.08 -8.84 23.19
C ALA A 4 -4.96 -8.55 21.70
N ALA A 5 -4.31 -7.43 21.35
CA ALA A 5 -4.02 -7.09 19.97
C ALA A 5 -3.36 -8.31 19.33
N LYS A 6 -3.97 -8.86 18.27
CA LYS A 6 -3.47 -10.05 17.60
C LYS A 6 -2.05 -9.71 17.15
N GLN A 7 -1.08 -10.39 17.73
CA GLN A 7 0.34 -10.14 17.52
C GLN A 7 0.63 -10.38 16.04
N PHE A 8 1.44 -9.53 15.42
CA PHE A 8 1.90 -9.76 14.04
C PHE A 8 2.65 -11.09 13.97
N GLU A 9 2.18 -12.00 13.13
CA GLU A 9 2.68 -13.37 13.03
C GLU A 9 3.53 -13.53 11.76
N GLN A 10 4.64 -14.25 11.90
CA GLN A 10 5.48 -14.62 10.76
C GLN A 10 4.67 -15.43 9.73
N GLY A 11 4.88 -15.15 8.45
CA GLY A 11 4.18 -15.79 7.33
C GLY A 11 2.82 -15.19 7.00
N SER A 12 2.28 -14.31 7.86
CA SER A 12 0.95 -13.71 7.66
C SER A 12 0.99 -12.42 6.88
N PHE A 13 -0.07 -12.16 6.11
CA PHE A 13 -0.29 -10.91 5.39
C PHE A 13 -1.09 -9.91 6.23
N TYR A 14 -0.72 -8.64 6.09
CA TYR A 14 -1.40 -7.52 6.75
C TYR A 14 -1.66 -6.40 5.76
N HIS A 15 -2.91 -5.94 5.71
CA HIS A 15 -3.28 -4.69 5.06
C HIS A 15 -3.05 -3.54 6.03
N ILE A 16 -2.14 -2.63 5.70
CA ILE A 16 -1.75 -1.49 6.52
C ILE A 16 -2.09 -0.22 5.76
N TYR A 17 -2.83 0.67 6.39
CA TYR A 17 -3.25 1.92 5.76
C TYR A 17 -3.38 3.05 6.78
N ASN A 18 -3.32 4.28 6.30
CA ASN A 18 -3.58 5.47 7.11
C ASN A 18 -3.93 6.66 6.21
N HIS A 19 -4.60 7.63 6.78
CA HIS A 19 -5.00 8.87 6.13
C HIS A 19 -4.26 10.07 6.72
N ALA A 20 -4.08 11.11 5.90
CA ALA A 20 -3.66 12.43 6.35
C ALA A 20 -4.61 13.00 7.40
N ALA A 21 -4.13 13.92 8.20
CA ALA A 21 -4.99 14.76 9.01
C ALA A 21 -6.00 15.49 8.11
N GLN A 22 -7.20 15.75 8.65
CA GLN A 22 -8.32 16.28 7.87
C GLN A 22 -7.93 17.54 7.05
N GLY A 23 -8.27 17.50 5.75
CA GLY A 23 -8.00 18.60 4.82
C GLY A 23 -6.53 18.69 4.38
N MET A 24 -5.71 17.68 4.63
CA MET A 24 -4.30 17.65 4.24
C MET A 24 -4.01 16.59 3.19
N ASP A 25 -3.02 16.87 2.34
CA ASP A 25 -2.37 15.88 1.53
C ASP A 25 -1.08 15.40 2.21
N LEU A 26 -0.82 14.09 2.13
CA LEU A 26 0.44 13.48 2.53
C LEU A 26 1.56 13.78 1.53
N PHE A 27 1.20 13.83 0.25
CA PHE A 27 2.14 14.03 -0.85
C PHE A 27 1.64 15.21 -1.68
N ARG A 28 2.38 16.33 -1.65
CA ARG A 28 2.00 17.57 -2.32
C ARG A 28 2.75 17.81 -3.62
N ASP A 29 3.89 17.16 -3.75
CA ASP A 29 4.71 17.18 -4.96
C ASP A 29 5.49 15.87 -5.13
N GLU A 30 6.13 15.72 -6.28
CA GLU A 30 6.91 14.54 -6.64
C GLU A 30 8.05 14.22 -5.65
N ALA A 31 8.67 15.25 -5.04
CA ALA A 31 9.73 15.05 -4.07
C ALA A 31 9.25 14.37 -2.79
N ASP A 32 7.99 14.57 -2.41
CA ASP A 32 7.37 13.91 -1.26
C ASP A 32 7.21 12.41 -1.53
N TYR A 33 6.68 12.06 -2.70
CA TYR A 33 6.55 10.66 -3.14
C TYR A 33 7.92 9.98 -3.24
N SER A 34 8.88 10.63 -3.91
CA SER A 34 10.22 10.10 -4.13
C SER A 34 10.95 9.83 -2.81
N LEU A 35 10.83 10.72 -1.82
CA LEU A 35 11.36 10.47 -0.49
C LEU A 35 10.68 9.26 0.16
N CYS A 36 9.34 9.18 0.10
CA CYS A 36 8.61 8.06 0.68
C CYS A 36 9.05 6.74 0.05
N MET A 37 9.15 6.69 -1.29
CA MET A 37 9.65 5.51 -2.02
C MET A 37 11.07 5.12 -1.59
N SER A 38 11.96 6.10 -1.40
CA SER A 38 13.31 5.86 -0.90
C SER A 38 13.31 5.27 0.51
N LEU A 39 12.44 5.74 1.40
CA LEU A 39 12.29 5.19 2.75
C LEU A 39 11.70 3.77 2.72
N ILE A 40 10.73 3.50 1.85
CA ILE A 40 10.17 2.16 1.64
C ILE A 40 11.28 1.20 1.21
N SER A 41 12.03 1.55 0.17
CA SER A 41 13.15 0.74 -0.33
C SER A 41 14.25 0.52 0.73
N LEU A 42 14.52 1.52 1.55
CA LEU A 42 15.53 1.42 2.62
C LEU A 42 15.11 0.46 3.75
N TYR A 43 13.82 0.47 4.13
CA TYR A 43 13.36 -0.21 5.35
C TYR A 43 12.61 -1.51 5.10
N LEU A 44 11.87 -1.64 3.99
CA LEU A 44 11.16 -2.87 3.64
C LEU A 44 12.07 -3.80 2.83
N LYS A 45 13.05 -4.40 3.51
CA LYS A 45 13.96 -5.37 2.89
C LYS A 45 13.22 -6.67 2.58
N SER A 46 13.45 -7.23 1.40
CA SER A 46 12.82 -8.47 0.92
C SER A 46 13.09 -9.70 1.80
N SER A 47 14.20 -9.69 2.57
CA SER A 47 14.48 -10.75 3.56
C SER A 47 13.46 -10.80 4.69
N ASP A 48 12.98 -9.64 5.14
CA ASP A 48 12.12 -9.51 6.30
C ASP A 48 10.65 -9.38 5.93
N PHE A 49 10.35 -8.84 4.75
CA PHE A 49 9.00 -8.51 4.31
C PHE A 49 8.82 -8.78 2.82
N THR A 50 7.63 -9.27 2.45
CA THR A 50 7.17 -9.33 1.07
C THR A 50 6.10 -8.26 0.88
N VAL A 51 6.34 -7.29 0.01
CA VAL A 51 5.34 -6.31 -0.38
C VAL A 51 4.55 -6.86 -1.56
N ALA A 52 3.30 -7.28 -1.31
CA ALA A 52 2.41 -7.80 -2.34
C ALA A 52 1.81 -6.68 -3.19
N ALA A 53 1.27 -5.65 -2.53
CA ALA A 53 0.73 -4.48 -3.18
C ALA A 53 0.97 -3.23 -2.34
N PHE A 54 1.17 -2.07 -2.99
CA PHE A 54 1.07 -0.78 -2.33
C PHE A 54 0.58 0.29 -3.30
N CYS A 55 0.01 1.34 -2.72
CA CYS A 55 -0.33 2.56 -3.42
C CYS A 55 -0.20 3.76 -2.46
N LEU A 56 0.54 4.78 -2.91
CA LEU A 56 0.62 6.07 -2.24
C LEU A 56 -0.34 7.02 -2.95
N MET A 57 -1.40 7.41 -2.25
CA MET A 57 -2.41 8.35 -2.72
C MET A 57 -2.14 9.75 -2.15
N PRO A 58 -2.60 10.83 -2.76
CA PRO A 58 -2.30 12.18 -2.27
C PRO A 58 -2.54 12.36 -0.77
N ASN A 59 -3.62 11.81 -0.22
CA ASN A 59 -4.05 12.00 1.16
C ASN A 59 -4.05 10.73 2.03
N HIS A 60 -3.67 9.57 1.48
CA HIS A 60 -3.62 8.29 2.21
C HIS A 60 -2.64 7.31 1.57
N TYR A 61 -2.46 6.16 2.19
CA TYR A 61 -1.66 5.08 1.63
C TYR A 61 -2.21 3.71 1.99
N HIS A 62 -1.94 2.73 1.15
CA HIS A 62 -2.21 1.32 1.38
C HIS A 62 -0.96 0.49 1.15
N PHE A 63 -0.75 -0.51 2.02
CA PHE A 63 0.26 -1.55 1.88
C PHE A 63 -0.34 -2.90 2.19
N LEU A 64 -0.06 -3.89 1.38
CA LEU A 64 -0.31 -5.30 1.65
C LEU A 64 1.04 -6.00 1.79
N ILE A 65 1.40 -6.37 3.01
CA ILE A 65 2.74 -6.86 3.35
C ILE A 65 2.64 -8.19 4.08
N ARG A 66 3.47 -9.17 3.66
CA ARG A 66 3.72 -10.39 4.43
C ARG A 66 4.93 -10.18 5.34
N GLN A 67 4.79 -10.56 6.59
CA GLN A 67 5.89 -10.60 7.54
C GLN A 67 6.64 -11.93 7.38
N ASN A 68 7.89 -11.90 6.91
CA ASN A 68 8.69 -13.10 6.64
C ASN A 68 9.50 -13.56 7.86
N THR A 69 9.71 -12.67 8.83
CA THR A 69 10.51 -12.91 10.04
C THR A 69 9.73 -12.53 11.30
N GLU A 70 10.33 -12.68 12.45
CA GLU A 70 9.75 -12.21 13.72
C GLU A 70 9.77 -10.67 13.88
N CYS A 71 10.45 -9.94 12.97
CA CYS A 71 10.49 -8.49 13.00
C CYS A 71 9.10 -7.91 12.72
N PRO A 72 8.46 -7.21 13.68
CA PRO A 72 7.10 -6.75 13.49
C PRO A 72 7.00 -5.64 12.43
N ILE A 73 6.10 -5.82 11.47
CA ILE A 73 5.85 -4.85 10.38
C ILE A 73 5.56 -3.45 10.94
N TYR A 74 4.75 -3.35 12.00
CA TYR A 74 4.37 -2.04 12.55
C TYR A 74 5.59 -1.22 13.00
N TYR A 75 6.64 -1.88 13.46
CA TYR A 75 7.87 -1.19 13.89
C TYR A 75 8.57 -0.51 12.71
N ILE A 76 8.65 -1.21 11.59
CA ILE A 76 9.26 -0.69 10.36
C ILE A 76 8.39 0.40 9.73
N MET A 77 7.07 0.18 9.65
CA MET A 77 6.15 1.19 9.15
C MET A 77 6.20 2.46 10.00
N ASN A 78 6.25 2.34 11.33
CA ASN A 78 6.42 3.50 12.20
C ASN A 78 7.74 4.24 11.95
N LYS A 79 8.85 3.55 11.67
CA LYS A 79 10.12 4.19 11.30
C LYS A 79 10.02 4.98 9.99
N ILE A 80 9.40 4.40 8.96
CA ILE A 80 9.17 5.05 7.66
C ILE A 80 8.39 6.34 7.88
N TRP A 81 7.21 6.23 8.49
CA TRP A 81 6.30 7.36 8.64
C TRP A 81 6.75 8.41 9.64
N PHE A 82 7.51 8.03 10.66
CA PHE A 82 8.16 9.00 11.56
C PHE A 82 9.19 9.86 10.81
N ARG A 83 10.04 9.24 9.98
CA ARG A 83 11.03 9.97 9.17
C ARG A 83 10.35 10.85 8.13
N TYR A 84 9.34 10.31 7.44
CA TYR A 84 8.54 11.06 6.49
C TYR A 84 7.87 12.28 7.12
N SER A 85 7.18 12.11 8.24
CA SER A 85 6.50 13.20 8.95
C SER A 85 7.46 14.31 9.39
N ARG A 86 8.67 13.95 9.82
CA ARG A 86 9.70 14.95 10.16
C ARG A 86 10.14 15.76 8.96
N TYR A 87 10.36 15.10 7.81
CA TYR A 87 10.68 15.79 6.57
C TYR A 87 9.52 16.68 6.14
N PHE A 88 8.29 16.16 6.12
CA PHE A 88 7.09 16.90 5.71
C PHE A 88 6.91 18.16 6.56
N ASN A 89 6.94 18.03 7.88
CA ASN A 89 6.82 19.17 8.77
C ASN A 89 7.95 20.20 8.59
N LYS A 90 9.18 19.76 8.34
CA LYS A 90 10.30 20.66 8.03
C LYS A 90 10.08 21.40 6.71
N LYS A 91 9.68 20.69 5.66
CA LYS A 91 9.47 21.26 4.31
C LYS A 91 8.34 22.27 4.27
N TYR A 92 7.22 21.94 4.93
CA TYR A 92 5.99 22.73 4.88
C TYR A 92 5.76 23.60 6.11
N HIS A 93 6.78 23.77 6.97
CA HIS A 93 6.70 24.55 8.20
C HIS A 93 5.54 24.13 9.13
N GLY A 94 5.14 22.84 9.03
CA GLY A 94 4.08 22.23 9.82
C GLY A 94 4.51 21.87 11.24
N ARG A 95 3.51 21.60 12.08
CA ARG A 95 3.71 21.11 13.46
C ARG A 95 2.69 20.03 13.78
N GLY A 96 3.08 19.05 14.60
CA GLY A 96 2.17 18.00 15.05
C GLY A 96 2.12 16.79 14.11
N SER A 97 1.03 16.02 14.22
CA SER A 97 0.82 14.82 13.43
C SER A 97 0.42 15.16 12.00
N VAL A 98 1.05 14.50 11.04
CA VAL A 98 0.66 14.54 9.61
C VAL A 98 -0.52 13.60 9.36
N PHE A 99 -0.74 12.64 10.25
CA PHE A 99 -1.79 11.62 10.14
C PHE A 99 -2.96 11.91 11.08
N ALA A 100 -4.16 11.56 10.63
CA ALA A 100 -5.41 11.71 11.40
C ALA A 100 -5.42 10.83 12.67
N ALA A 101 -4.85 9.62 12.57
CA ALA A 101 -4.82 8.64 13.64
C ALA A 101 -3.57 7.75 13.54
N LYS A 102 -3.49 6.74 14.39
CA LYS A 102 -2.52 5.64 14.24
C LYS A 102 -2.87 4.81 13.02
N ALA A 103 -1.84 4.30 12.32
CA ALA A 103 -2.04 3.40 11.19
C ALA A 103 -2.95 2.23 11.57
N GLN A 104 -3.89 1.94 10.69
CA GLN A 104 -4.76 0.77 10.79
C GLN A 104 -4.04 -0.44 10.21
N HIS A 105 -4.34 -1.61 10.74
CA HIS A 105 -3.84 -2.88 10.21
C HIS A 105 -4.92 -3.94 10.32
N LYS A 106 -5.10 -4.71 9.25
CA LYS A 106 -6.04 -5.84 9.19
C LYS A 106 -5.26 -7.09 8.78
N TRP A 107 -5.41 -8.16 9.56
CA TRP A 107 -4.89 -9.46 9.18
C TRP A 107 -5.68 -10.02 7.99
N VAL A 108 -4.95 -10.58 7.01
CA VAL A 108 -5.51 -11.15 5.79
C VAL A 108 -5.30 -12.66 5.84
N ASP A 109 -6.36 -13.40 6.13
CA ASP A 109 -6.35 -14.85 6.38
C ASP A 109 -6.94 -15.68 5.23
N LYS A 110 -7.60 -15.02 4.25
CA LYS A 110 -8.27 -15.68 3.13
C LYS A 110 -7.62 -15.32 1.81
N GLU A 111 -7.26 -16.31 1.03
CA GLU A 111 -6.64 -16.12 -0.28
C GLU A 111 -7.51 -15.27 -1.22
N ALA A 112 -8.81 -15.55 -1.30
CA ALA A 112 -9.72 -14.75 -2.12
C ALA A 112 -9.75 -13.27 -1.71
N TYR A 113 -9.62 -12.99 -0.40
CA TYR A 113 -9.54 -11.60 0.09
C TYR A 113 -8.17 -10.97 -0.18
N LEU A 114 -7.09 -11.77 -0.14
CA LEU A 114 -5.75 -11.32 -0.53
C LEU A 114 -5.74 -10.82 -1.99
N LEU A 115 -6.29 -11.62 -2.91
CA LEU A 115 -6.37 -11.27 -4.33
C LEU A 115 -7.21 -10.02 -4.58
N PHE A 116 -8.35 -9.95 -3.91
CA PHE A 116 -9.20 -8.77 -3.94
C PHE A 116 -8.46 -7.52 -3.46
N LEU A 117 -7.72 -7.59 -2.34
CA LEU A 117 -6.97 -6.46 -1.80
C LEU A 117 -5.84 -5.99 -2.72
N ILE A 118 -5.16 -6.91 -3.39
CA ILE A 118 -4.14 -6.53 -4.38
C ILE A 118 -4.78 -5.67 -5.46
N ALA A 119 -5.88 -6.14 -6.05
CA ALA A 119 -6.61 -5.42 -7.08
C ALA A 119 -7.18 -4.08 -6.56
N TYR A 120 -7.79 -4.10 -5.38
CA TYR A 120 -8.29 -2.90 -4.69
C TYR A 120 -7.19 -1.84 -4.56
N ILE A 121 -6.01 -2.19 -4.03
CA ILE A 121 -4.90 -1.27 -3.81
C ILE A 121 -4.42 -0.68 -5.13
N HIS A 122 -4.31 -1.48 -6.18
CA HIS A 122 -3.86 -1.01 -7.49
C HIS A 122 -4.90 -0.14 -8.22
N LEU A 123 -6.18 -0.34 -7.95
CA LEU A 123 -7.27 0.44 -8.56
C LEU A 123 -7.57 1.76 -7.83
N ASN A 124 -7.03 1.99 -6.64
CA ASN A 124 -7.28 3.21 -5.88
C ASN A 124 -7.10 4.51 -6.70
N PRO A 125 -5.98 4.71 -7.46
CA PRO A 125 -5.81 5.94 -8.23
C PRO A 125 -6.81 6.09 -9.38
N VAL A 126 -7.28 4.98 -9.96
CA VAL A 126 -8.33 5.00 -10.99
C VAL A 126 -9.68 5.34 -10.37
N ALA A 127 -10.03 4.71 -9.24
CA ALA A 127 -11.27 4.99 -8.52
C ALA A 127 -11.35 6.45 -8.04
N ALA A 128 -10.20 7.03 -7.65
CA ALA A 128 -10.09 8.44 -7.28
C ALA A 128 -10.06 9.40 -8.49
N GLY A 129 -10.11 8.91 -9.73
CA GLY A 129 -10.09 9.72 -10.94
C GLY A 129 -8.75 10.40 -11.22
N LEU A 130 -7.66 9.95 -10.61
CA LEU A 130 -6.32 10.53 -10.79
C LEU A 130 -5.67 10.07 -12.10
N VAL A 131 -5.95 8.84 -12.52
CA VAL A 131 -5.51 8.25 -13.79
C VAL A 131 -6.62 7.39 -14.37
N SER A 132 -6.54 7.08 -15.66
CA SER A 132 -7.50 6.17 -16.34
C SER A 132 -7.03 4.71 -16.32
N ASN A 133 -5.74 4.49 -16.18
CA ASN A 133 -5.12 3.16 -16.13
C ASN A 133 -4.20 3.08 -14.90
N PRO A 134 -4.27 2.02 -14.09
CA PRO A 134 -3.40 1.89 -12.93
C PRO A 134 -1.90 1.85 -13.29
N ALA A 135 -1.55 1.49 -14.53
CA ALA A 135 -0.16 1.55 -15.02
C ALA A 135 0.40 2.97 -15.11
N ASP A 136 -0.47 3.99 -15.20
CA ASP A 136 -0.08 5.40 -15.30
C ASP A 136 0.21 6.02 -13.92
N TRP A 137 -0.04 5.27 -12.82
CA TRP A 137 0.23 5.72 -11.46
C TRP A 137 1.58 5.23 -10.96
N GLU A 138 2.60 6.06 -11.03
CA GLU A 138 3.99 5.72 -10.67
C GLU A 138 4.17 5.36 -9.19
N TRP A 139 3.29 5.85 -8.32
CA TRP A 139 3.38 5.72 -6.86
C TRP A 139 2.68 4.49 -6.30
N SER A 140 2.64 3.43 -7.11
CA SER A 140 2.20 2.09 -6.75
C SER A 140 3.18 1.05 -7.27
N ASN A 141 3.01 -0.23 -6.89
CA ASN A 141 3.76 -1.33 -7.51
C ASN A 141 2.99 -2.04 -8.62
N PHE A 142 1.93 -1.45 -9.15
CA PHE A 142 1.27 -2.00 -10.34
C PHE A 142 2.22 -2.13 -11.55
N PRO A 143 3.12 -1.17 -11.85
CA PRO A 143 4.09 -1.30 -12.94
C PRO A 143 5.01 -2.52 -12.80
N GLU A 144 5.40 -2.93 -11.58
CA GLU A 144 6.14 -4.17 -11.33
C GLU A 144 5.30 -5.40 -11.63
N TRP A 145 4.01 -5.37 -11.27
CA TRP A 145 3.06 -6.43 -11.61
C TRP A 145 2.84 -6.51 -13.13
N ALA A 146 2.74 -5.39 -13.81
CA ALA A 146 2.64 -5.30 -15.27
C ALA A 146 3.93 -5.68 -16.01
N GLY A 147 5.06 -5.83 -15.29
CA GLY A 147 6.36 -6.12 -15.90
C GLY A 147 6.98 -4.95 -16.65
N THR A 148 6.47 -3.73 -16.45
CA THR A 148 6.97 -2.50 -17.09
C THR A 148 8.03 -1.77 -16.27
N ARG A 149 8.19 -2.15 -15.00
CA ARG A 149 9.22 -1.62 -14.10
C ARG A 149 9.85 -2.76 -13.29
N ASP A 150 11.18 -2.74 -13.19
CA ASP A 150 11.93 -3.63 -12.29
C ASP A 150 12.36 -2.85 -11.05
N SER A 151 11.86 -3.27 -9.88
CA SER A 151 12.35 -2.73 -8.62
C SER A 151 12.29 -3.78 -7.51
N ALA A 152 13.33 -3.83 -6.68
CA ALA A 152 13.29 -4.49 -5.38
C ALA A 152 12.67 -3.50 -4.37
N PRO A 153 11.87 -3.95 -3.42
CA PRO A 153 11.73 -5.28 -2.79
C PRO A 153 10.44 -6.03 -3.14
N PHE A 154 9.89 -5.86 -4.34
CA PHE A 154 8.60 -6.42 -4.73
C PHE A 154 8.75 -7.86 -5.23
N GLU A 155 7.95 -8.76 -4.70
CA GLU A 155 8.06 -10.19 -5.01
C GLU A 155 7.24 -10.56 -6.24
N LYS A 156 7.90 -10.65 -7.41
CA LYS A 156 7.30 -11.14 -8.65
C LYS A 156 6.76 -12.57 -8.53
N ALA A 157 7.33 -13.38 -7.62
CA ALA A 157 6.88 -14.75 -7.38
C ALA A 157 5.43 -14.83 -6.90
N LEU A 158 4.94 -13.81 -6.19
CA LEU A 158 3.54 -13.78 -5.76
C LEU A 158 2.59 -13.64 -6.95
N LEU A 159 2.94 -12.81 -7.94
CA LEU A 159 2.18 -12.69 -9.19
C LEU A 159 2.12 -14.03 -9.92
N GLN A 160 3.26 -14.69 -10.12
CA GLN A 160 3.36 -15.93 -10.85
C GLN A 160 2.60 -17.09 -10.19
N ASN A 161 2.51 -17.07 -8.85
CA ASN A 161 1.76 -18.07 -8.09
C ASN A 161 0.26 -17.76 -7.99
N THR A 162 -0.15 -16.53 -8.26
CA THR A 162 -1.52 -16.03 -8.06
C THR A 162 -2.28 -15.90 -9.37
N TYR A 163 -1.60 -15.41 -10.41
CA TYR A 163 -2.13 -15.23 -11.76
C TYR A 163 -1.14 -15.80 -12.77
N TYR A 164 -1.65 -16.48 -13.79
CA TYR A 164 -0.81 -17.06 -14.85
C TYR A 164 -0.05 -15.98 -15.63
N ASN A 165 -0.64 -14.80 -15.77
CA ASN A 165 -0.04 -13.67 -16.47
C ASN A 165 -0.78 -12.35 -16.18
N ILE A 166 -0.20 -11.25 -16.64
CA ILE A 166 -0.76 -9.90 -16.48
C ILE A 166 -2.11 -9.72 -17.17
N GLU A 167 -2.39 -10.48 -18.24
CA GLU A 167 -3.66 -10.38 -18.96
C GLU A 167 -4.83 -10.91 -18.10
N GLU A 168 -4.63 -12.03 -17.42
CA GLU A 168 -5.60 -12.58 -16.47
C GLU A 168 -5.84 -11.62 -15.31
N TYR A 169 -4.78 -11.04 -14.77
CA TYR A 169 -4.88 -10.02 -13.74
C TYR A 169 -5.64 -8.78 -14.23
N SER A 170 -5.36 -8.30 -15.44
CA SER A 170 -6.06 -7.16 -16.04
C SER A 170 -7.55 -7.43 -16.24
N LYS A 171 -7.95 -8.65 -16.60
CA LYS A 171 -9.37 -9.06 -16.68
C LYS A 171 -10.04 -9.03 -15.30
N THR A 172 -9.32 -9.48 -14.26
CA THR A 172 -9.81 -9.39 -12.87
C THR A 172 -10.03 -7.93 -12.45
N LEU A 173 -9.09 -7.03 -12.75
CA LEU A 173 -9.24 -5.59 -12.48
C LEU A 173 -10.46 -5.01 -13.18
N GLN A 174 -10.67 -5.32 -14.46
CA GLN A 174 -11.83 -4.84 -15.23
C GLN A 174 -13.14 -5.35 -14.63
N GLY A 175 -13.19 -6.62 -14.18
CA GLY A 175 -14.35 -7.19 -13.50
C GLY A 175 -14.67 -6.46 -12.19
N ILE A 176 -13.64 -6.15 -11.40
CA ILE A 176 -13.80 -5.38 -10.15
C ILE A 176 -14.29 -3.96 -10.43
N MET A 177 -13.75 -3.29 -11.45
CA MET A 177 -14.19 -1.95 -11.84
C MET A 177 -15.63 -1.90 -12.33
N ALA A 178 -16.14 -2.98 -12.94
CA ALA A 178 -17.52 -3.07 -13.41
C ALA A 178 -18.53 -3.31 -12.27
N ASP A 179 -18.08 -3.79 -11.11
CA ASP A 179 -18.94 -4.07 -9.95
C ASP A 179 -19.19 -2.80 -9.13
N ARG A 180 -20.45 -2.32 -9.16
CA ARG A 180 -20.85 -1.10 -8.44
C ARG A 180 -20.75 -1.21 -6.93
N GLN A 181 -20.88 -2.40 -6.33
CA GLN A 181 -20.74 -2.60 -4.89
C GLN A 181 -19.28 -2.46 -4.47
N ILE A 182 -18.38 -2.96 -5.30
CA ILE A 182 -16.94 -2.83 -5.08
C ILE A 182 -16.50 -1.38 -5.26
N GLN A 183 -17.04 -0.67 -6.27
CA GLN A 183 -16.76 0.76 -6.45
C GLN A 183 -17.15 1.60 -5.22
N ALA A 184 -18.30 1.34 -4.61
CA ALA A 184 -18.69 2.02 -3.36
C ALA A 184 -17.67 1.76 -2.23
N TYR A 185 -17.18 0.52 -2.10
CA TYR A 185 -16.14 0.17 -1.11
C TYR A 185 -14.78 0.85 -1.41
N LEU A 186 -14.45 1.08 -2.69
CA LEU A 186 -13.24 1.80 -3.11
C LEU A 186 -13.27 3.28 -2.73
N LEU A 187 -14.45 3.89 -2.70
CA LEU A 187 -14.64 5.31 -2.40
C LEU A 187 -14.74 5.61 -0.90
N ASP A 188 -15.05 4.60 -0.07
CA ASP A 188 -15.22 4.73 1.39
C ASP A 188 -13.93 4.41 2.19
N GLY A 189 -12.81 4.10 1.51
CA GLY A 189 -11.54 3.68 2.11
C GLY A 189 -10.54 4.80 2.42
#